data_55942ca1b77d8c2a1d0927e57b989a04
#
_entry.id   55942ca1b77d8c2a1d0927e57b989a04
#
_cell.length_a   1.000
_cell.length_b   1.000
_cell.length_c   1.000
_cell.angle_alpha   90.00
_cell.angle_beta   90.00
_cell.angle_gamma   90.00
#
_symmetry.space_group_name_H-M   'P 1'
#
loop_
_entity.id
_entity.type
_entity.pdbx_description
1 polymer ?
#
loop_
_entity_poly.entity_id
_entity_poly.type
_entity_poly.pdbx_seq_one_letter_code
_entity_poly.pdbx_strand_id
1 'polypeptide(L)'
;MRAEQIIRPTGLLDPEITVRPIEGQIDDLISEINKEVEKKNKILVTTLTKRMAEDLTDYLKEVGIRVKYLHADIDTLERQKIIRDMRLDGFDVLVGINLLREGLDIPEISLVAILDADKEGFLRTETSLIQTIGRAARNAEGHVIMYADTITESMEKAISETERRRKIQQGYNEVHGITPQTIKKAVRDLISISKAAEADNSNGKLDVDYESMSIKDLEKVKKQIEKNMRKAAAELDFEQAAMLRDKMIEINKYIYEDKKLSLIHISEPTRPRLISY
;
A
#
# COMPACT_ATOMS: atom_id res chain seq x y z
N MET A 1 34.01 -7.21 -7.87
CA MET A 1 33.49 -5.87 -8.24
C MET A 1 31.98 -5.94 -8.22
N ARG A 2 31.30 -5.03 -7.53
CA ARG A 2 29.84 -4.89 -7.63
C ARG A 2 29.53 -3.83 -8.68
N ALA A 3 28.65 -4.13 -9.65
CA ALA A 3 28.18 -3.14 -10.60
C ALA A 3 27.19 -2.21 -9.89
N GLU A 4 27.34 -0.91 -10.07
CA GLU A 4 26.44 0.10 -9.51
C GLU A 4 25.59 0.69 -10.64
N GLN A 5 24.28 0.65 -10.52
CA GLN A 5 23.35 1.25 -11.48
C GLN A 5 22.71 2.50 -10.87
N ILE A 6 23.18 3.68 -11.27
CA ILE A 6 22.72 4.97 -10.75
C ILE A 6 21.80 5.66 -11.76
N ILE A 7 22.10 5.52 -13.04
CA ILE A 7 21.40 6.25 -14.11
C ILE A 7 19.98 5.72 -14.30
N ARG A 8 19.02 6.64 -14.24
CA ARG A 8 17.61 6.40 -14.56
C ARG A 8 17.32 6.89 -15.97
N PRO A 9 16.78 6.04 -16.88
CA PRO A 9 16.44 6.45 -18.26
C PRO A 9 15.43 7.60 -18.33
N THR A 10 14.60 7.77 -17.29
CA THR A 10 13.59 8.84 -17.18
C THR A 10 14.20 10.22 -16.91
N GLY A 11 15.49 10.29 -16.61
CA GLY A 11 16.17 11.52 -16.24
C GLY A 11 15.80 12.07 -14.85
N LEU A 12 14.91 11.41 -14.10
CA LEU A 12 14.51 11.86 -12.77
C LEU A 12 15.66 11.85 -11.79
N LEU A 13 15.84 12.98 -11.12
CA LEU A 13 16.87 13.18 -10.10
C LEU A 13 16.41 12.58 -8.76
N ASP A 14 17.38 12.21 -7.92
CA ASP A 14 17.06 12.03 -6.51
C ASP A 14 16.63 13.38 -5.89
N PRO A 15 15.71 13.40 -4.91
CA PRO A 15 15.14 14.64 -4.39
C PRO A 15 16.20 15.50 -3.68
N GLU A 16 15.95 16.80 -3.66
CA GLU A 16 16.72 17.72 -2.84
C GLU A 16 16.37 17.54 -1.37
N ILE A 17 17.36 17.59 -0.49
CA ILE A 17 17.17 17.40 0.95
C ILE A 17 17.50 18.69 1.67
N THR A 18 16.57 19.15 2.52
CA THR A 18 16.76 20.29 3.42
C THR A 18 16.66 19.81 4.87
N VAL A 19 17.62 20.19 5.71
CA VAL A 19 17.55 19.94 7.15
C VAL A 19 17.07 21.21 7.84
N ARG A 20 16.06 21.10 8.69
CA ARG A 20 15.46 22.22 9.45
C ARG A 20 15.41 21.87 10.94
N PRO A 21 15.40 22.87 11.85
CA PRO A 21 15.35 22.62 13.30
C PRO A 21 14.04 21.94 13.72
N ILE A 22 14.08 21.24 14.85
CA ILE A 22 12.89 20.60 15.44
C ILE A 22 11.97 21.66 16.06
N GLU A 23 12.54 22.73 16.61
CA GLU A 23 11.74 23.85 17.14
C GLU A 23 10.88 24.46 16.05
N GLY A 24 9.56 24.51 16.26
CA GLY A 24 8.60 24.99 15.27
C GLY A 24 8.34 24.05 14.09
N GLN A 25 8.81 22.81 14.15
CA GLN A 25 8.68 21.82 13.02
C GLN A 25 7.23 21.62 12.53
N ILE A 26 6.24 21.71 13.42
CA ILE A 26 4.84 21.47 13.05
C ILE A 26 4.28 22.67 12.28
N ASP A 27 4.56 23.88 12.70
CA ASP A 27 4.10 25.11 12.02
C ASP A 27 4.77 25.24 10.64
N ASP A 28 6.07 24.95 10.58
CA ASP A 28 6.82 24.92 9.32
C ASP A 28 6.28 23.82 8.38
N LEU A 29 6.02 22.62 8.91
CA LEU A 29 5.41 21.51 8.16
C LEU A 29 4.05 21.91 7.57
N ILE A 30 3.18 22.56 8.35
CA ILE A 30 1.87 23.04 7.87
C ILE A 30 2.03 24.05 6.74
N SER A 31 2.99 24.98 6.88
CA SER A 31 3.30 25.95 5.83
C SER A 31 3.71 25.26 4.53
N GLU A 32 4.59 24.26 4.59
CA GLU A 32 5.03 23.50 3.42
C GLU A 32 3.90 22.64 2.85
N ILE A 33 3.08 22.00 3.69
CA ILE A 33 1.89 21.24 3.26
C ILE A 33 0.97 22.16 2.44
N ASN A 34 0.65 23.36 2.92
CA ASN A 34 -0.24 24.27 2.23
C ASN A 34 0.32 24.66 0.85
N LYS A 35 1.63 24.94 0.74
CA LYS A 35 2.28 25.23 -0.54
C LYS A 35 2.16 24.10 -1.55
N GLU A 36 2.32 22.86 -1.09
CA GLU A 36 2.23 21.69 -1.96
C GLU A 36 0.78 21.34 -2.31
N VAL A 37 -0.17 21.56 -1.39
CA VAL A 37 -1.62 21.37 -1.65
C VAL A 37 -2.12 22.37 -2.69
N GLU A 38 -1.66 23.62 -2.68
CA GLU A 38 -1.97 24.62 -3.71
C GLU A 38 -1.53 24.15 -5.12
N LYS A 39 -0.42 23.43 -5.21
CA LYS A 39 0.08 22.83 -6.45
C LYS A 39 -0.61 21.49 -6.79
N LYS A 40 -1.54 21.01 -5.95
CA LYS A 40 -2.21 19.71 -6.04
C LYS A 40 -1.25 18.51 -5.92
N ASN A 41 -0.15 18.70 -5.24
CA ASN A 41 0.82 17.67 -4.95
C ASN A 41 0.40 16.86 -3.70
N LYS A 42 1.03 15.71 -3.51
CA LYS A 42 0.80 14.84 -2.36
C LYS A 42 2.01 14.82 -1.44
N ILE A 43 1.75 14.72 -0.14
CA ILE A 43 2.74 14.84 0.91
C ILE A 43 2.78 13.57 1.75
N LEU A 44 3.99 13.13 2.07
CA LEU A 44 4.28 12.01 2.96
C LEU A 44 4.96 12.52 4.22
N VAL A 45 4.42 12.20 5.40
CA VAL A 45 5.02 12.57 6.68
C VAL A 45 5.36 11.33 7.47
N THR A 46 6.62 11.21 7.93
CA THR A 46 7.06 10.07 8.74
C THR A 46 7.34 10.51 10.16
N THR A 47 6.78 9.75 11.12
CA THR A 47 6.96 9.92 12.56
C THR A 47 7.69 8.74 13.17
N LEU A 48 8.07 8.82 14.46
CA LEU A 48 8.75 7.74 15.16
C LEU A 48 7.81 6.77 15.85
N THR A 49 6.66 7.25 16.33
CA THR A 49 5.73 6.44 17.13
C THR A 49 4.31 6.52 16.59
N LYS A 50 3.52 5.50 16.94
CA LYS A 50 2.09 5.42 16.59
C LYS A 50 1.32 6.61 17.16
N ARG A 51 1.54 6.89 18.45
CA ARG A 51 0.90 8.01 19.14
C ARG A 51 1.20 9.35 18.47
N MET A 52 2.47 9.61 18.14
CA MET A 52 2.86 10.84 17.44
C MET A 52 2.19 10.96 16.06
N ALA A 53 2.04 9.85 15.33
CA ALA A 53 1.34 9.85 14.05
C ALA A 53 -0.16 10.13 14.20
N GLU A 54 -0.79 9.55 15.22
CA GLU A 54 -2.21 9.77 15.55
C GLU A 54 -2.45 11.22 15.98
N ASP A 55 -1.69 11.72 16.97
CA ASP A 55 -1.79 13.09 17.47
C ASP A 55 -1.58 14.12 16.34
N LEU A 56 -0.56 13.90 15.49
CA LEU A 56 -0.31 14.77 14.34
C LEU A 56 -1.45 14.72 13.32
N THR A 57 -1.98 13.53 13.04
CA THR A 57 -3.09 13.38 12.09
C THR A 57 -4.33 14.12 12.56
N ASP A 58 -4.64 14.04 13.86
CA ASP A 58 -5.81 14.72 14.42
C ASP A 58 -5.61 16.24 14.43
N TYR A 59 -4.42 16.71 14.79
CA TYR A 59 -4.09 18.12 14.71
C TYR A 59 -4.18 18.67 13.27
N LEU A 60 -3.64 17.96 12.28
CA LEU A 60 -3.73 18.37 10.87
C LEU A 60 -5.18 18.41 10.37
N LYS A 61 -6.06 17.53 10.85
CA LYS A 61 -7.51 17.58 10.56
C LYS A 61 -8.17 18.81 11.16
N GLU A 62 -7.82 19.15 12.42
CA GLU A 62 -8.37 20.33 13.11
C GLU A 62 -8.05 21.63 12.39
N VAL A 63 -6.86 21.74 11.79
CA VAL A 63 -6.46 22.88 10.97
C VAL A 63 -6.96 22.82 9.53
N GLY A 64 -7.81 21.83 9.20
CA GLY A 64 -8.51 21.74 7.91
C GLY A 64 -7.73 21.04 6.79
N ILE A 65 -6.63 20.36 7.09
CA ILE A 65 -5.85 19.60 6.10
C ILE A 65 -6.47 18.22 5.88
N ARG A 66 -6.63 17.82 4.63
CA ARG A 66 -7.12 16.48 4.26
C ARG A 66 -6.00 15.44 4.47
N VAL A 67 -6.03 14.75 5.60
CA VAL A 67 -4.97 13.83 6.03
C VAL A 67 -5.53 12.47 6.39
N LYS A 68 -4.76 11.41 6.10
CA LYS A 68 -4.98 10.05 6.61
C LYS A 68 -3.73 9.51 7.29
N TYR A 69 -3.95 8.60 8.24
CA TYR A 69 -2.91 7.87 8.94
C TYR A 69 -2.80 6.44 8.40
N LEU A 70 -1.56 5.98 8.20
CA LEU A 70 -1.24 4.61 7.78
C LEU A 70 -0.41 3.91 8.86
N HIS A 71 -0.98 2.89 9.50
CA HIS A 71 -0.31 2.10 10.54
C HIS A 71 -0.02 0.66 10.08
N ALA A 72 0.79 -0.05 10.87
CA ALA A 72 1.25 -1.39 10.52
C ALA A 72 0.15 -2.46 10.54
N ASP A 73 -0.91 -2.23 11.34
CA ASP A 73 -2.00 -3.17 11.56
C ASP A 73 -3.12 -3.07 10.51
N ILE A 74 -3.01 -2.11 9.57
CA ILE A 74 -3.97 -1.96 8.47
C ILE A 74 -3.80 -3.13 7.50
N ASP A 75 -4.92 -3.78 7.18
CA ASP A 75 -4.97 -4.87 6.20
C ASP A 75 -4.49 -4.39 4.81
N THR A 76 -3.95 -5.34 4.03
CA THR A 76 -3.40 -5.07 2.70
C THR A 76 -4.42 -4.43 1.76
N LEU A 77 -5.68 -4.86 1.80
CA LEU A 77 -6.75 -4.30 0.97
C LEU A 77 -7.10 -2.87 1.38
N GLU A 78 -7.19 -2.60 2.68
CA GLU A 78 -7.46 -1.26 3.19
C GLU A 78 -6.31 -0.30 2.88
N ARG A 79 -5.07 -0.77 3.00
CA ARG A 79 -3.88 -0.02 2.61
C ARG A 79 -3.92 0.37 1.13
N GLN A 80 -4.29 -0.55 0.25
CA GLN A 80 -4.43 -0.28 -1.18
C GLN A 80 -5.54 0.74 -1.47
N LYS A 81 -6.67 0.68 -0.72
CA LYS A 81 -7.73 1.69 -0.80
C LYS A 81 -7.23 3.07 -0.39
N ILE A 82 -6.48 3.17 0.72
CA ILE A 82 -5.90 4.45 1.17
C ILE A 82 -4.97 5.03 0.12
N ILE A 83 -4.07 4.23 -0.46
CA ILE A 83 -3.16 4.67 -1.52
C ILE A 83 -3.93 5.13 -2.77
N ARG A 84 -4.94 4.37 -3.17
CA ARG A 84 -5.81 4.73 -4.28
C ARG A 84 -6.56 6.03 -4.04
N ASP A 85 -7.16 6.18 -2.85
CA ASP A 85 -7.88 7.40 -2.47
C ASP A 85 -6.96 8.63 -2.53
N MET A 86 -5.71 8.52 -2.06
CA MET A 86 -4.72 9.60 -2.17
C MET A 86 -4.46 9.97 -3.62
N ARG A 87 -4.29 8.99 -4.50
CA ARG A 87 -4.04 9.20 -5.93
C ARG A 87 -5.26 9.73 -6.69
N LEU A 88 -6.48 9.47 -6.19
CA LEU A 88 -7.75 9.99 -6.71
C LEU A 88 -8.14 11.34 -6.07
N ASP A 89 -7.21 12.01 -5.42
CA ASP A 89 -7.41 13.30 -4.77
C ASP A 89 -8.41 13.30 -3.59
N GLY A 90 -8.60 12.14 -2.96
CA GLY A 90 -9.43 12.02 -1.76
C GLY A 90 -8.84 12.72 -0.53
N PHE A 91 -7.51 12.80 -0.43
CA PHE A 91 -6.77 13.53 0.60
C PHE A 91 -5.36 13.89 0.13
N ASP A 92 -4.65 14.76 0.87
CA ASP A 92 -3.38 15.34 0.43
C ASP A 92 -2.17 14.83 1.20
N VAL A 93 -2.35 14.53 2.49
CA VAL A 93 -1.26 14.17 3.39
C VAL A 93 -1.44 12.75 3.91
N LEU A 94 -0.39 11.95 3.79
CA LEU A 94 -0.30 10.62 4.38
C LEU A 94 0.72 10.64 5.52
N VAL A 95 0.26 10.38 6.75
CA VAL A 95 1.12 10.27 7.93
C VAL A 95 1.34 8.80 8.25
N GLY A 96 2.55 8.43 8.65
CA GLY A 96 2.82 7.05 9.09
C GLY A 96 4.18 6.88 9.74
N ILE A 97 4.38 5.74 10.41
CA ILE A 97 5.60 5.42 11.14
C ILE A 97 6.64 4.80 10.21
N ASN A 98 6.29 3.70 9.61
CA ASN A 98 7.16 2.94 8.71
C ASN A 98 6.49 2.81 7.34
N LEU A 99 6.69 3.83 6.53
CA LEU A 99 6.17 3.89 5.17
C LEU A 99 7.12 3.21 4.17
N LEU A 100 8.12 2.45 4.67
CA LEU A 100 9.10 1.71 3.87
C LEU A 100 8.55 0.39 3.32
N ARG A 101 7.43 -0.11 3.86
CA ARG A 101 6.84 -1.37 3.40
C ARG A 101 6.52 -1.33 1.91
N GLU A 102 6.71 -2.44 1.25
CA GLU A 102 6.44 -2.64 -0.18
C GLU A 102 5.04 -2.16 -0.57
N GLY A 103 4.90 -1.60 -1.76
CA GLY A 103 3.61 -1.19 -2.31
C GLY A 103 3.25 0.30 -2.21
N LEU A 104 4.04 1.16 -1.53
CA LEU A 104 3.87 2.61 -1.63
C LEU A 104 4.52 3.15 -2.91
N ASP A 105 3.79 3.04 -4.00
CA ASP A 105 4.16 3.59 -5.30
C ASP A 105 3.21 4.74 -5.69
N ILE A 106 3.50 5.92 -5.18
CA ILE A 106 2.71 7.14 -5.38
C ILE A 106 3.60 8.19 -6.07
N PRO A 107 3.61 8.25 -7.40
CA PRO A 107 4.45 9.19 -8.13
C PRO A 107 4.03 10.66 -7.93
N GLU A 108 2.84 10.89 -7.41
CA GLU A 108 2.30 12.21 -7.10
C GLU A 108 2.89 12.85 -5.83
N ILE A 109 3.71 12.11 -5.05
CA ILE A 109 4.40 12.65 -3.86
C ILE A 109 5.50 13.61 -4.31
N SER A 110 5.37 14.89 -3.90
CA SER A 110 6.38 15.91 -4.10
C SER A 110 7.18 16.20 -2.83
N LEU A 111 6.53 16.15 -1.66
CA LEU A 111 7.18 16.41 -0.38
C LEU A 111 7.20 15.16 0.49
N VAL A 112 8.37 14.83 1.02
CA VAL A 112 8.55 13.87 2.10
C VAL A 112 9.10 14.61 3.32
N ALA A 113 8.34 14.66 4.40
CA ALA A 113 8.76 15.24 5.67
C ALA A 113 9.13 14.14 6.66
N ILE A 114 10.31 14.23 7.26
CA ILE A 114 10.83 13.29 8.23
C ILE A 114 10.96 14.04 9.57
N LEU A 115 10.03 13.79 10.49
CA LEU A 115 10.06 14.39 11.82
C LEU A 115 11.06 13.68 12.72
N ASP A 116 11.72 14.42 13.60
CA ASP A 116 12.73 13.90 14.54
C ASP A 116 13.75 12.98 13.81
N ALA A 117 14.35 13.49 12.74
CA ALA A 117 15.25 12.71 11.91
C ALA A 117 16.57 12.35 12.62
N ASP A 118 16.95 13.11 13.66
CA ASP A 118 18.13 12.91 14.50
C ASP A 118 17.93 11.89 15.63
N LYS A 119 16.73 11.41 15.86
CA LYS A 119 16.47 10.37 16.85
C LYS A 119 16.90 9.01 16.30
N GLU A 120 18.11 8.60 16.67
CA GLU A 120 18.67 7.31 16.23
C GLU A 120 17.77 6.14 16.61
N GLY A 121 17.67 5.16 15.70
CA GLY A 121 16.88 3.96 15.87
C GLY A 121 16.60 3.26 14.55
N PHE A 122 15.91 2.13 14.62
CA PHE A 122 15.62 1.28 13.46
C PHE A 122 14.97 2.03 12.27
N LEU A 123 14.17 3.06 12.56
CA LEU A 123 13.48 3.86 11.52
C LEU A 123 14.32 5.01 10.96
N ARG A 124 15.47 5.28 11.52
CA ARG A 124 16.38 6.38 11.16
C ARG A 124 17.78 5.89 10.80
N THR A 125 17.93 4.62 10.43
CA THR A 125 19.16 4.11 9.85
C THR A 125 19.39 4.71 8.45
N GLU A 126 20.64 4.74 7.99
CA GLU A 126 20.99 5.17 6.63
C GLU A 126 20.09 4.56 5.57
N THR A 127 19.91 3.23 5.60
CA THR A 127 19.07 2.50 4.64
C THR A 127 17.59 2.96 4.70
N SER A 128 17.04 3.11 5.92
CA SER A 128 15.67 3.58 6.13
C SER A 128 15.47 4.99 5.60
N LEU A 129 16.43 5.89 5.87
CA LEU A 129 16.38 7.27 5.37
C LEU A 129 16.45 7.31 3.84
N ILE A 130 17.41 6.62 3.21
CA ILE A 130 17.51 6.55 1.75
C ILE A 130 16.23 6.03 1.10
N GLN A 131 15.61 4.99 1.66
CA GLN A 131 14.35 4.45 1.14
C GLN A 131 13.18 5.44 1.29
N THR A 132 13.12 6.16 2.40
CA THR A 132 12.09 7.18 2.66
C THR A 132 12.26 8.36 1.71
N ILE A 133 13.47 8.89 1.58
CA ILE A 133 13.87 9.93 0.62
C ILE A 133 13.47 9.54 -0.81
N GLY A 134 13.74 8.29 -1.19
CA GLY A 134 13.44 7.75 -2.52
C GLY A 134 11.95 7.76 -2.89
N ARG A 135 11.03 7.99 -1.94
CA ARG A 135 9.59 8.12 -2.25
C ARG A 135 9.28 9.38 -3.05
N ALA A 136 10.01 10.47 -2.84
CA ALA A 136 9.88 11.69 -3.64
C ALA A 136 10.61 11.64 -4.99
N ALA A 137 11.46 10.64 -5.24
CA ALA A 137 12.31 10.57 -6.44
C ALA A 137 11.58 10.26 -7.76
N ARG A 138 10.26 10.10 -7.74
CA ARG A 138 9.40 9.89 -8.94
C ARG A 138 8.71 11.15 -9.42
N ASN A 139 8.80 12.21 -8.64
CA ASN A 139 8.31 13.53 -8.98
C ASN A 139 9.50 14.41 -9.36
N ALA A 140 9.40 15.15 -10.46
CA ALA A 140 10.45 16.04 -10.92
C ALA A 140 10.67 17.22 -9.94
N GLU A 141 9.62 17.62 -9.20
CA GLU A 141 9.66 18.62 -8.15
C GLU A 141 9.85 18.01 -6.74
N GLY A 142 10.24 16.72 -6.69
CA GLY A 142 10.39 15.97 -5.44
C GLY A 142 11.46 16.57 -4.53
N HIS A 143 11.10 16.84 -3.27
CA HIS A 143 12.03 17.32 -2.25
C HIS A 143 11.74 16.67 -0.88
N VAL A 144 12.70 16.76 0.02
CA VAL A 144 12.63 16.15 1.35
C VAL A 144 13.02 17.16 2.40
N ILE A 145 12.25 17.22 3.47
CA ILE A 145 12.58 18.01 4.66
C ILE A 145 12.84 17.05 5.82
N MET A 146 14.01 17.16 6.42
CA MET A 146 14.38 16.45 7.63
C MET A 146 14.37 17.45 8.79
N TYR A 147 13.54 17.21 9.79
CA TYR A 147 13.56 18.01 11.02
C TYR A 147 14.51 17.39 12.02
N ALA A 148 15.59 18.08 12.32
CA ALA A 148 16.66 17.60 13.17
C ALA A 148 17.43 18.80 13.79
N ASP A 149 17.81 18.68 15.04
CA ASP A 149 18.70 19.67 15.70
C ASP A 149 20.16 19.32 15.49
N THR A 150 20.46 18.04 15.26
CA THR A 150 21.82 17.55 14.99
C THR A 150 21.82 16.61 13.79
N ILE A 151 22.88 16.69 12.96
CA ILE A 151 23.05 15.74 11.85
C ILE A 151 23.75 14.51 12.41
N THR A 152 23.04 13.36 12.43
CA THR A 152 23.60 12.08 12.84
C THR A 152 24.43 11.45 11.72
N GLU A 153 25.27 10.47 12.04
CA GLU A 153 26.07 9.73 11.04
C GLU A 153 25.18 9.08 9.98
N SER A 154 24.03 8.54 10.36
CA SER A 154 23.05 7.94 9.44
C SER A 154 22.46 8.98 8.49
N MET A 155 22.16 10.19 8.98
CA MET A 155 21.67 11.29 8.16
C MET A 155 22.74 11.76 7.19
N GLU A 156 23.98 11.98 7.65
CA GLU A 156 25.09 12.42 6.82
C GLU A 156 25.34 11.47 5.65
N LYS A 157 25.38 10.16 5.92
CA LYS A 157 25.52 9.13 4.89
C LYS A 157 24.36 9.14 3.89
N ALA A 158 23.12 9.23 4.38
CA ALA A 158 21.94 9.25 3.52
C ALA A 158 21.88 10.50 2.64
N ILE A 159 22.20 11.68 3.18
CA ILE A 159 22.26 12.94 2.45
C ILE A 159 23.36 12.89 1.39
N SER A 160 24.60 12.55 1.80
CA SER A 160 25.75 12.48 0.91
C SER A 160 25.53 11.52 -0.26
N GLU A 161 24.96 10.34 -0.01
CA GLU A 161 24.67 9.36 -1.05
C GLU A 161 23.58 9.84 -2.00
N THR A 162 22.53 10.47 -1.48
CA THR A 162 21.45 11.04 -2.31
C THR A 162 21.97 12.16 -3.20
N GLU A 163 22.79 13.07 -2.65
CA GLU A 163 23.42 14.14 -3.42
C GLU A 163 24.40 13.61 -4.47
N ARG A 164 25.18 12.59 -4.12
CA ARG A 164 26.10 11.93 -5.07
C ARG A 164 25.33 11.40 -6.28
N ARG A 165 24.23 10.66 -6.03
CA ARG A 165 23.38 10.10 -7.09
C ARG A 165 22.72 11.21 -7.91
N ARG A 166 22.23 12.26 -7.26
CA ARG A 166 21.63 13.43 -7.91
C ARG A 166 22.61 14.09 -8.88
N LYS A 167 23.85 14.37 -8.44
CA LYS A 167 24.90 14.98 -9.28
C LYS A 167 25.26 14.12 -10.49
N ILE A 168 25.39 12.80 -10.31
CA ILE A 168 25.71 11.88 -11.41
C ILE A 168 24.58 11.87 -12.44
N GLN A 169 23.32 11.78 -11.99
CA GLN A 169 22.16 11.79 -12.88
C GLN A 169 22.03 13.14 -13.59
N GLN A 170 22.25 14.24 -12.89
CA GLN A 170 22.19 15.59 -13.48
C GLN A 170 23.25 15.74 -14.60
N GLY A 171 24.50 15.38 -14.36
CA GLY A 171 25.54 15.42 -15.38
C GLY A 171 25.21 14.53 -16.59
N TYR A 172 24.64 13.35 -16.36
CA TYR A 172 24.17 12.50 -17.44
C TYR A 172 23.05 13.16 -18.26
N ASN A 173 22.08 13.78 -17.62
CA ASN A 173 20.98 14.48 -18.27
C ASN A 173 21.48 15.64 -19.14
N GLU A 174 22.42 16.44 -18.63
CA GLU A 174 23.04 17.56 -19.34
C GLU A 174 23.74 17.09 -20.61
N VAL A 175 24.57 16.03 -20.52
CA VAL A 175 25.29 15.47 -21.67
C VAL A 175 24.34 14.90 -22.74
N HIS A 176 23.20 14.32 -22.34
CA HIS A 176 22.27 13.67 -23.25
C HIS A 176 21.04 14.51 -23.60
N GLY A 177 20.93 15.75 -23.09
CA GLY A 177 19.79 16.64 -23.35
C GLY A 177 18.48 16.12 -22.80
N ILE A 178 18.52 15.37 -21.69
CA ILE A 178 17.33 14.76 -21.07
C ILE A 178 16.70 15.74 -20.10
N THR A 179 15.41 16.06 -20.28
CA THR A 179 14.62 16.84 -19.32
C THR A 179 13.85 15.89 -18.41
N PRO A 180 14.07 15.94 -17.07
CA PRO A 180 13.32 15.12 -16.13
C PRO A 180 11.82 15.36 -16.24
N GLN A 181 11.02 14.30 -16.27
CA GLN A 181 9.57 14.39 -16.27
C GLN A 181 8.96 13.51 -15.18
N THR A 182 8.01 14.06 -14.43
CA THR A 182 7.27 13.31 -13.41
C THR A 182 6.59 12.08 -14.02
N ILE A 183 6.73 10.94 -13.38
CA ILE A 183 6.10 9.69 -13.83
C ILE A 183 4.59 9.80 -13.66
N LYS A 184 3.85 9.72 -14.77
CA LYS A 184 2.40 9.63 -14.77
C LYS A 184 1.99 8.15 -14.84
N LYS A 185 1.45 7.62 -13.76
CA LYS A 185 0.97 6.23 -13.71
C LYS A 185 -0.55 6.22 -13.61
N ALA A 186 -1.23 5.52 -14.51
CA ALA A 186 -2.68 5.36 -14.42
C ALA A 186 -3.05 4.71 -13.08
N VAL A 187 -4.09 5.24 -12.44
CA VAL A 187 -4.68 4.59 -11.26
C VAL A 187 -5.46 3.39 -11.77
N ARG A 188 -4.88 2.20 -11.64
CA ARG A 188 -5.58 0.97 -12.00
C ARG A 188 -6.65 0.70 -10.95
N ASP A 189 -7.89 0.55 -11.39
CA ASP A 189 -8.96 0.08 -10.55
C ASP A 189 -8.70 -1.39 -10.21
N LEU A 190 -8.50 -1.69 -8.92
CA LEU A 190 -8.47 -3.07 -8.45
C LEU A 190 -9.82 -3.77 -8.74
N ILE A 191 -10.91 -2.98 -8.77
CA ILE A 191 -12.24 -3.43 -9.21
C ILE A 191 -12.26 -3.66 -10.73
N SER A 192 -11.45 -2.98 -11.54
CA SER A 192 -11.38 -3.25 -12.98
C SER A 192 -10.52 -4.47 -13.31
N ILE A 193 -9.58 -4.84 -12.45
CA ILE A 193 -8.87 -6.12 -12.57
C ILE A 193 -9.80 -7.27 -12.18
N SER A 194 -10.60 -7.13 -11.13
CA SER A 194 -11.65 -8.09 -10.80
C SER A 194 -12.78 -8.07 -11.83
N LYS A 195 -13.20 -6.89 -12.32
CA LYS A 195 -14.21 -6.76 -13.41
C LYS A 195 -13.67 -7.12 -14.80
N ALA A 196 -12.39 -6.96 -15.09
CA ALA A 196 -11.81 -7.46 -16.35
C ALA A 196 -11.58 -8.98 -16.27
N ALA A 197 -11.24 -9.52 -15.10
CA ALA A 197 -11.29 -10.96 -14.85
C ALA A 197 -12.74 -11.50 -14.85
N GLU A 198 -13.73 -10.67 -14.48
CA GLU A 198 -15.16 -10.95 -14.57
C GLU A 198 -15.69 -10.75 -16.00
N ALA A 199 -15.14 -9.83 -16.80
CA ALA A 199 -15.56 -9.57 -18.20
C ALA A 199 -14.98 -10.57 -19.21
N ASP A 200 -13.78 -11.11 -18.98
CA ASP A 200 -13.28 -12.29 -19.70
C ASP A 200 -13.99 -13.59 -19.28
N ASN A 201 -14.62 -13.59 -18.10
CA ASN A 201 -15.54 -14.63 -17.65
C ASN A 201 -17.03 -14.33 -17.94
N SER A 202 -17.34 -13.40 -18.87
CA SER A 202 -18.73 -13.09 -19.24
C SER A 202 -19.48 -14.22 -19.98
N ASN A 203 -18.99 -15.45 -19.89
CA ASN A 203 -19.73 -16.68 -20.14
C ASN A 203 -20.02 -17.51 -18.89
N GLY A 204 -20.19 -16.86 -17.73
CA GLY A 204 -20.49 -17.56 -16.48
C GLY A 204 -20.66 -16.65 -15.28
N LYS A 205 -21.72 -15.83 -15.28
CA LYS A 205 -22.24 -15.28 -14.02
C LYS A 205 -22.57 -16.42 -13.07
N LEU A 206 -21.88 -16.49 -11.93
CA LEU A 206 -22.35 -17.15 -10.73
C LEU A 206 -21.94 -16.28 -9.54
N ASP A 207 -22.75 -15.24 -9.26
CA ASP A 207 -23.03 -14.86 -7.90
C ASP A 207 -23.89 -16.02 -7.36
N VAL A 208 -23.25 -17.08 -6.98
CA VAL A 208 -23.90 -18.24 -6.45
C VAL A 208 -23.92 -18.06 -4.94
N ASP A 209 -25.12 -17.84 -4.43
CA ASP A 209 -25.39 -17.88 -3.00
C ASP A 209 -25.18 -19.32 -2.53
N TYR A 210 -23.97 -19.64 -2.08
CA TYR A 210 -23.57 -20.97 -1.63
C TYR A 210 -24.37 -21.45 -0.41
N GLU A 211 -24.98 -20.53 0.36
CA GLU A 211 -25.79 -20.84 1.54
C GLU A 211 -27.14 -21.46 1.16
N SER A 212 -27.65 -21.19 -0.03
CA SER A 212 -28.93 -21.73 -0.51
C SER A 212 -28.82 -23.00 -1.36
N MET A 213 -27.58 -23.47 -1.66
CA MET A 213 -27.34 -24.62 -2.57
C MET A 213 -27.36 -25.97 -1.86
N SER A 214 -27.88 -26.99 -2.57
CA SER A 214 -27.79 -28.36 -2.09
C SER A 214 -26.33 -28.89 -2.11
N ILE A 215 -25.99 -29.83 -1.20
CA ILE A 215 -24.65 -30.45 -1.14
C ILE A 215 -24.25 -31.04 -2.50
N LYS A 216 -25.19 -31.63 -3.25
CA LYS A 216 -24.94 -32.21 -4.57
C LYS A 216 -24.55 -31.16 -5.61
N ASP A 217 -25.12 -29.97 -5.50
CA ASP A 217 -24.81 -28.87 -6.42
C ASP A 217 -23.50 -28.19 -6.04
N LEU A 218 -23.20 -28.01 -4.74
CA LEU A 218 -21.91 -27.58 -4.25
C LEU A 218 -20.77 -28.51 -4.68
N GLU A 219 -20.97 -29.82 -4.69
CA GLU A 219 -20.00 -30.79 -5.19
C GLU A 219 -19.77 -30.69 -6.71
N LYS A 220 -20.81 -30.33 -7.49
CA LYS A 220 -20.66 -30.08 -8.94
C LYS A 220 -19.85 -28.79 -9.18
N VAL A 221 -20.18 -27.71 -8.48
CA VAL A 221 -19.47 -26.43 -8.57
C VAL A 221 -18.00 -26.61 -8.17
N LYS A 222 -17.72 -27.35 -7.09
CA LYS A 222 -16.36 -27.67 -6.68
C LYS A 222 -15.57 -28.38 -7.78
N LYS A 223 -16.15 -29.40 -8.44
CA LYS A 223 -15.48 -30.12 -9.53
C LYS A 223 -15.19 -29.21 -10.72
N GLN A 224 -16.09 -28.27 -11.03
CA GLN A 224 -15.85 -27.30 -12.10
C GLN A 224 -14.74 -26.32 -11.76
N ILE A 225 -14.70 -25.80 -10.53
CA ILE A 225 -13.64 -24.91 -10.06
C ILE A 225 -12.29 -25.64 -10.06
N GLU A 226 -12.24 -26.91 -9.62
CA GLU A 226 -11.02 -27.71 -9.64
C GLU A 226 -10.49 -27.91 -11.07
N LYS A 227 -11.38 -28.16 -12.05
CA LYS A 227 -11.01 -28.25 -13.46
C LYS A 227 -10.42 -26.95 -13.99
N ASN A 228 -11.05 -25.82 -13.68
CA ASN A 228 -10.59 -24.49 -14.10
C ASN A 228 -9.25 -24.13 -13.42
N MET A 229 -9.07 -24.45 -12.14
CA MET A 229 -7.82 -24.27 -11.42
C MET A 229 -6.65 -25.04 -12.07
N ARG A 230 -6.89 -26.30 -12.43
CA ARG A 230 -5.87 -27.12 -13.13
C ARG A 230 -5.54 -26.55 -14.52
N LYS A 231 -6.53 -25.98 -15.22
CA LYS A 231 -6.34 -25.34 -16.52
C LYS A 231 -5.49 -24.08 -16.39
N ALA A 232 -5.83 -23.19 -15.45
CA ALA A 232 -5.06 -22.00 -15.16
C ALA A 232 -3.61 -22.31 -14.76
N ALA A 233 -3.41 -23.35 -13.94
CA ALA A 233 -2.06 -23.81 -13.58
C ALA A 233 -1.27 -24.35 -14.77
N ALA A 234 -1.91 -25.03 -15.73
CA ALA A 234 -1.26 -25.52 -16.95
C ALA A 234 -0.90 -24.39 -17.91
N GLU A 235 -1.66 -23.29 -17.89
CA GLU A 235 -1.42 -22.06 -18.66
C GLU A 235 -0.43 -21.11 -17.95
N LEU A 236 0.16 -21.55 -16.81
CA LEU A 236 1.08 -20.80 -15.94
C LEU A 236 0.48 -19.51 -15.34
N ASP A 237 -0.83 -19.39 -15.32
CA ASP A 237 -1.56 -18.33 -14.62
C ASP A 237 -1.75 -18.73 -13.15
N PHE A 238 -0.67 -18.56 -12.38
CA PHE A 238 -0.65 -18.96 -10.96
C PHE A 238 -1.53 -18.06 -10.08
N GLU A 239 -1.80 -16.81 -10.49
CA GLU A 239 -2.67 -15.90 -9.77
C GLU A 239 -4.13 -16.37 -9.86
N GLN A 240 -4.59 -16.70 -11.06
CA GLN A 240 -5.93 -17.24 -11.28
C GLN A 240 -6.09 -18.62 -10.63
N ALA A 241 -5.07 -19.47 -10.70
CA ALA A 241 -5.08 -20.78 -10.03
C ALA A 241 -5.17 -20.65 -8.50
N ALA A 242 -4.49 -19.66 -7.89
CA ALA A 242 -4.57 -19.38 -6.45
C ALA A 242 -5.97 -18.89 -6.04
N MET A 243 -6.59 -17.98 -6.79
CA MET A 243 -7.95 -17.50 -6.54
C MET A 243 -8.99 -18.64 -6.59
N LEU A 244 -8.86 -19.52 -7.57
CA LEU A 244 -9.76 -20.68 -7.71
C LEU A 244 -9.57 -21.69 -6.59
N ARG A 245 -8.32 -21.88 -6.10
CA ARG A 245 -8.02 -22.71 -4.94
C ARG A 245 -8.69 -22.16 -3.68
N ASP A 246 -8.63 -20.86 -3.46
CA ASP A 246 -9.20 -20.21 -2.28
C ASP A 246 -10.73 -20.31 -2.29
N LYS A 247 -11.38 -20.15 -3.43
CA LYS A 247 -12.83 -20.43 -3.61
C LYS A 247 -13.18 -21.90 -3.34
N MET A 248 -12.33 -22.83 -3.74
CA MET A 248 -12.54 -24.25 -3.46
C MET A 248 -12.46 -24.57 -1.97
N ILE A 249 -11.57 -23.89 -1.23
CA ILE A 249 -11.45 -24.01 0.24
C ILE A 249 -12.73 -23.52 0.91
N GLU A 250 -13.28 -22.40 0.46
CA GLU A 250 -14.53 -21.83 0.97
C GLU A 250 -15.71 -22.77 0.75
N ILE A 251 -15.89 -23.32 -0.45
CA ILE A 251 -16.96 -24.30 -0.74
C ILE A 251 -16.80 -25.56 0.11
N ASN A 252 -15.57 -26.03 0.34
CA ASN A 252 -15.33 -27.17 1.21
C ASN A 252 -15.79 -26.92 2.66
N LYS A 253 -15.65 -25.68 3.14
CA LYS A 253 -16.11 -25.30 4.48
C LYS A 253 -17.64 -25.40 4.58
N TYR A 254 -18.38 -24.88 3.59
CA TYR A 254 -19.85 -25.01 3.55
C TYR A 254 -20.30 -26.46 3.47
N ILE A 255 -19.69 -27.30 2.64
CA ILE A 255 -20.00 -28.74 2.54
C ILE A 255 -19.76 -29.45 3.88
N TYR A 256 -18.71 -29.08 4.62
CA TYR A 256 -18.39 -29.70 5.90
C TYR A 256 -19.36 -29.27 7.01
N GLU A 257 -19.73 -27.99 7.07
CA GLU A 257 -20.67 -27.43 8.05
C GLU A 257 -22.07 -28.04 7.86
N ASP A 258 -22.54 -28.18 6.63
CA ASP A 258 -23.87 -28.75 6.32
C ASP A 258 -23.91 -30.26 6.62
N LYS A 259 -22.84 -31.01 6.32
CA LYS A 259 -22.70 -32.41 6.71
C LYS A 259 -22.70 -32.59 8.24
N LYS A 260 -22.12 -31.65 8.99
CA LYS A 260 -22.08 -31.68 10.46
C LYS A 260 -23.48 -31.42 11.04
N LEU A 261 -24.23 -30.47 10.48
CA LEU A 261 -25.62 -30.17 10.87
C LEU A 261 -26.53 -31.37 10.58
N SER A 262 -26.38 -32.05 9.45
CA SER A 262 -27.14 -33.25 9.08
C SER A 262 -26.90 -34.43 10.04
N LEU A 263 -25.68 -34.58 10.55
CA LEU A 263 -25.35 -35.63 11.53
C LEU A 263 -25.91 -35.36 12.92
N ILE A 264 -26.07 -34.10 13.31
CA ILE A 264 -26.66 -33.71 14.61
C ILE A 264 -28.16 -34.00 14.63
N HIS A 265 -28.88 -33.83 13.52
CA HIS A 265 -30.30 -34.15 13.42
C HIS A 265 -30.65 -35.64 13.43
N ILE A 266 -29.69 -36.51 13.14
CA ILE A 266 -29.91 -37.98 13.15
C ILE A 266 -29.73 -38.58 14.57
N SER A 267 -29.17 -37.82 15.51
CA SER A 267 -28.83 -38.30 16.86
C SER A 267 -29.76 -37.86 17.99
N GLU A 268 -30.92 -37.26 17.72
CA GLU A 268 -31.92 -36.97 18.75
C GLU A 268 -32.76 -38.24 19.00
N PRO A 269 -32.63 -38.89 20.18
CA PRO A 269 -33.50 -40.00 20.53
C PRO A 269 -34.92 -39.45 20.83
N THR A 270 -35.93 -39.99 20.13
CA THR A 270 -37.34 -39.76 20.39
C THR A 270 -37.65 -40.03 21.87
N ARG A 271 -38.00 -39.01 22.63
CA ARG A 271 -38.54 -39.15 23.99
C ARG A 271 -39.82 -39.97 23.96
N PRO A 272 -39.93 -41.02 24.74
CA PRO A 272 -41.21 -41.75 24.89
C PRO A 272 -42.21 -40.84 25.59
N ARG A 273 -43.44 -40.76 25.01
CA ARG A 273 -44.61 -40.14 25.66
C ARG A 273 -44.96 -40.95 26.89
N LEU A 274 -44.85 -40.34 28.08
CA LEU A 274 -45.44 -40.85 29.29
C LEU A 274 -46.96 -40.78 29.15
N ILE A 275 -47.63 -41.92 29.11
CA ILE A 275 -49.07 -42.09 29.27
C ILE A 275 -49.31 -42.10 30.78
N SER A 276 -49.98 -41.06 31.31
CA SER A 276 -50.51 -41.04 32.67
C SER A 276 -51.88 -41.66 32.70
N TYR A 277 -52.01 -42.61 33.58
CA TYR A 277 -53.31 -43.02 34.14
C TYR A 277 -53.64 -42.12 35.30
#